data_c0ba6c9e92243140cc39e627fff40064
#
_entry.id   c0ba6c9e92243140cc39e627fff40064
#
_cell.length_a   1.000
_cell.length_b   1.000
_cell.length_c   1.000
_cell.angle_alpha   90.00
_cell.angle_beta   90.00
_cell.angle_gamma   90.00
#
_symmetry.space_group_name_H-M   'P 1'
#
loop_
_entity.id
_entity.type
_entity.pdbx_description
1 polymer ?
#
loop_
_entity_poly.entity_id
_entity_poly.type
_entity_poly.pdbx_seq_one_letter_code
_entity_poly.pdbx_strand_id
1 'polypeptide(L)'
;FEEQVKAGKSIKENSFMKNLLKFKKLNTIGGVAIAAAIGLSVQPINMYLTKKKTGQDGFVGVEGRTKDESIGFKALKVLSSLGFASFTLKTMETSIPKFLDKMAFTGPWATIDQLKGIYGITIMSRLMSARDKDELRESLTKDFLGYCSWLLLGNYVNKVVAGAMNKSVINLNSNDAKKNIFSRSLKATLKTRDEVLIQAFKEHGISTVKENNVAKTFKEMMKDFKNTDKISKEAKKVIKKKLSALNWAQFAGYAFSGAILGFGIPNLNIYITNTLDKKRKAKAAKLAEKEVAMQNV
;
A
#
# COMPACT_ATOMS: atom_id res chain seq x y z
N PHE A 1 -16.89 24.11 -24.69
CA PHE A 1 -15.88 23.08 -24.99
C PHE A 1 -15.93 22.63 -26.45
N GLU A 2 -17.09 22.17 -26.94
CA GLU A 2 -17.22 21.70 -28.32
C GLU A 2 -16.92 22.80 -29.37
N GLU A 3 -17.35 24.04 -29.13
CA GLU A 3 -17.06 25.17 -30.01
C GLU A 3 -15.57 25.49 -30.11
N GLN A 4 -14.83 25.35 -28.98
CA GLN A 4 -13.38 25.62 -28.96
C GLN A 4 -12.58 24.46 -29.55
N VAL A 5 -13.07 23.23 -29.43
CA VAL A 5 -12.49 22.06 -30.11
C VAL A 5 -12.69 22.16 -31.63
N LYS A 6 -13.90 22.61 -32.07
CA LYS A 6 -14.16 22.90 -33.47
C LYS A 6 -13.31 24.04 -34.05
N ALA A 7 -12.88 24.97 -33.17
CA ALA A 7 -11.96 26.07 -33.55
C ALA A 7 -10.47 25.64 -33.57
N GLY A 8 -10.14 24.35 -33.42
CA GLY A 8 -8.77 23.83 -33.50
C GLY A 8 -7.88 24.23 -32.34
N LYS A 9 -8.44 24.77 -31.24
CA LYS A 9 -7.64 25.11 -30.05
C LYS A 9 -7.24 23.85 -29.27
N SER A 10 -5.97 23.76 -28.89
CA SER A 10 -5.46 22.70 -28.05
C SER A 10 -6.22 22.63 -26.73
N ILE A 11 -6.46 21.41 -26.21
CA ILE A 11 -7.12 21.19 -24.89
C ILE A 11 -6.42 22.00 -23.78
N LYS A 12 -5.11 22.21 -23.89
CA LYS A 12 -4.32 22.98 -22.93
C LYS A 12 -4.57 24.51 -23.00
N GLU A 13 -5.10 25.01 -24.11
CA GLU A 13 -5.38 26.44 -24.30
C GLU A 13 -6.80 26.81 -23.89
N ASN A 14 -7.67 25.82 -23.71
CA ASN A 14 -9.03 26.04 -23.27
C ASN A 14 -9.06 26.52 -21.80
N SER A 15 -9.67 27.67 -21.53
CA SER A 15 -9.76 28.28 -20.19
C SER A 15 -10.50 27.39 -19.20
N PHE A 16 -11.55 26.70 -19.62
CA PHE A 16 -12.29 25.75 -18.79
C PHE A 16 -11.38 24.58 -18.37
N MET A 17 -10.64 23.99 -19.31
CA MET A 17 -9.71 22.90 -19.03
C MET A 17 -8.56 23.34 -18.13
N LYS A 18 -8.02 24.55 -18.32
CA LYS A 18 -7.02 25.14 -17.41
C LYS A 18 -7.56 25.25 -15.99
N ASN A 19 -8.77 25.76 -15.82
CA ASN A 19 -9.42 25.88 -14.52
C ASN A 19 -9.71 24.52 -13.88
N LEU A 20 -10.18 23.56 -14.66
CA LEU A 20 -10.40 22.18 -14.20
C LEU A 20 -9.11 21.51 -13.73
N LEU A 21 -8.03 21.64 -14.49
CA LEU A 21 -6.70 21.12 -14.11
C LEU A 21 -6.15 21.80 -12.85
N LYS A 22 -6.33 23.13 -12.74
CA LYS A 22 -5.97 23.88 -11.55
C LYS A 22 -6.76 23.43 -10.33
N PHE A 23 -8.08 23.28 -10.47
CA PHE A 23 -8.95 22.74 -9.41
C PHE A 23 -8.53 21.34 -8.99
N LYS A 24 -8.32 20.44 -9.95
CA LYS A 24 -7.83 19.08 -9.69
C LYS A 24 -6.52 19.09 -8.90
N LYS A 25 -5.56 19.94 -9.30
CA LYS A 25 -4.26 20.07 -8.62
C LYS A 25 -4.43 20.58 -7.19
N LEU A 26 -5.23 21.63 -6.97
CA LEU A 26 -5.51 22.18 -5.64
C LEU A 26 -6.21 21.15 -4.74
N ASN A 27 -7.20 20.45 -5.26
CA ASN A 27 -7.90 19.40 -4.52
C ASN A 27 -6.96 18.24 -4.14
N THR A 28 -6.05 17.85 -5.04
CA THR A 28 -5.03 16.84 -4.76
C THR A 28 -4.08 17.30 -3.65
N ILE A 29 -3.56 18.52 -3.74
CA ILE A 29 -2.67 19.11 -2.70
C ILE A 29 -3.40 19.16 -1.36
N GLY A 30 -4.65 19.66 -1.34
CA GLY A 30 -5.47 19.72 -0.12
C GLY A 30 -5.70 18.32 0.49
N GLY A 31 -6.09 17.35 -0.33
CA GLY A 31 -6.30 15.97 0.11
C GLY A 31 -5.03 15.31 0.67
N VAL A 32 -3.89 15.49 -0.02
CA VAL A 32 -2.58 14.99 0.46
C VAL A 32 -2.16 15.69 1.75
N ALA A 33 -2.36 17.01 1.85
CA ALA A 33 -2.03 17.77 3.06
C ALA A 33 -2.87 17.32 4.27
N ILE A 34 -4.17 17.08 4.09
CA ILE A 34 -5.04 16.56 5.15
C ILE A 34 -4.59 15.15 5.55
N ALA A 35 -4.37 14.26 4.59
CA ALA A 35 -3.91 12.89 4.85
C ALA A 35 -2.54 12.89 5.57
N ALA A 36 -1.61 13.77 5.17
CA ALA A 36 -0.33 13.94 5.83
C ALA A 36 -0.50 14.48 7.26
N ALA A 37 -1.35 15.49 7.47
CA ALA A 37 -1.63 16.04 8.81
C ALA A 37 -2.19 14.96 9.74
N ILE A 38 -3.14 14.15 9.28
CA ILE A 38 -3.67 13.00 10.03
C ILE A 38 -2.55 12.00 10.32
N GLY A 39 -1.79 11.57 9.30
CA GLY A 39 -0.68 10.62 9.45
C GLY A 39 0.39 11.11 10.45
N LEU A 40 0.74 12.41 10.40
CA LEU A 40 1.70 13.04 11.30
C LEU A 40 1.17 13.14 12.74
N SER A 41 -0.13 13.30 12.93
CA SER A 41 -0.76 13.46 14.25
C SER A 41 -0.96 12.13 15.00
N VAL A 42 -1.07 11.00 14.31
CA VAL A 42 -1.37 9.69 14.92
C VAL A 42 -0.35 9.31 16.00
N GLN A 43 0.94 9.46 15.71
CA GLN A 43 1.99 9.06 16.67
C GLN A 43 2.04 9.98 17.91
N PRO A 44 2.05 11.31 17.80
CA PRO A 44 1.94 12.19 18.96
C PRO A 44 0.70 11.93 19.81
N ILE A 45 -0.45 11.72 19.19
CA ILE A 45 -1.70 11.40 19.91
C ILE A 45 -1.55 10.07 20.67
N ASN A 46 -1.04 9.02 20.03
CA ASN A 46 -0.83 7.74 20.68
C ASN A 46 0.15 7.84 21.86
N MET A 47 1.22 8.60 21.70
CA MET A 47 2.18 8.86 22.79
C MET A 47 1.53 9.58 23.97
N TYR A 48 0.73 10.62 23.69
CA TYR A 48 -0.02 11.36 24.72
C TYR A 48 -1.02 10.44 25.45
N LEU A 49 -1.79 9.64 24.72
CA LEU A 49 -2.76 8.72 25.31
C LEU A 49 -2.08 7.63 26.15
N THR A 50 -0.96 7.11 25.69
CA THR A 50 -0.15 6.13 26.43
C THR A 50 0.38 6.75 27.71
N LYS A 51 0.96 7.95 27.65
CA LYS A 51 1.45 8.67 28.84
C LYS A 51 0.33 8.92 29.85
N LYS A 52 -0.84 9.38 29.38
CA LYS A 52 -2.01 9.61 30.23
C LYS A 52 -2.50 8.32 30.91
N LYS A 53 -2.42 7.18 30.22
CA LYS A 53 -2.92 5.89 30.74
C LYS A 53 -1.92 5.16 31.65
N THR A 54 -0.64 5.24 31.35
CA THR A 54 0.40 4.40 32.00
C THR A 54 1.44 5.21 32.80
N GLY A 55 1.42 6.55 32.68
CA GLY A 55 2.47 7.40 33.25
C GLY A 55 3.83 7.36 32.52
N GLN A 56 3.98 6.50 31.53
CA GLN A 56 5.24 6.28 30.80
C GLN A 56 5.32 7.10 29.51
N ASP A 57 6.46 7.71 29.25
CA ASP A 57 6.74 8.50 28.03
C ASP A 57 7.09 7.62 26.80
N GLY A 58 6.76 6.33 26.82
CA GLY A 58 7.19 5.40 25.79
C GLY A 58 6.20 4.31 25.41
N PHE A 59 6.61 3.41 24.52
CA PHE A 59 5.88 2.19 24.27
C PHE A 59 5.80 1.37 25.56
N VAL A 60 4.59 0.87 25.83
CA VAL A 60 4.32 0.01 26.97
C VAL A 60 5.19 -1.27 26.83
N GLY A 61 6.02 -1.57 27.82
CA GLY A 61 6.74 -2.83 27.90
C GLY A 61 8.26 -2.74 28.15
N VAL A 62 8.84 -1.55 28.16
CA VAL A 62 10.25 -1.38 28.53
C VAL A 62 10.40 -0.23 29.52
N GLU A 63 10.55 -0.58 30.79
CA GLU A 63 10.81 0.40 31.86
C GLU A 63 12.21 1.01 31.71
N GLY A 64 12.36 2.28 32.08
CA GLY A 64 13.66 2.95 32.18
C GLY A 64 14.28 3.44 30.86
N ARG A 65 13.56 3.46 29.74
CA ARG A 65 14.06 4.09 28.51
C ARG A 65 14.14 5.59 28.61
N THR A 66 15.31 6.14 28.37
CA THR A 66 15.54 7.58 28.24
C THR A 66 15.56 7.97 26.76
N LYS A 67 15.11 9.19 26.49
CA LYS A 67 15.14 9.77 25.14
C LYS A 67 16.57 10.02 24.70
N ASP A 68 16.97 9.49 23.54
CA ASP A 68 18.28 9.77 22.93
C ASP A 68 18.21 11.08 22.14
N GLU A 69 18.88 12.11 22.63
CA GLU A 69 18.94 13.43 21.98
C GLU A 69 20.24 13.67 21.19
N SER A 70 21.07 12.65 21.05
CA SER A 70 22.33 12.74 20.34
C SER A 70 22.14 13.13 18.87
N ILE A 71 23.07 13.92 18.34
CA ILE A 71 23.10 14.33 16.92
C ILE A 71 23.14 13.08 16.02
N GLY A 72 23.89 12.06 16.40
CA GLY A 72 23.97 10.80 15.65
C GLY A 72 22.62 10.07 15.55
N PHE A 73 21.82 10.07 16.63
CA PHE A 73 20.49 9.47 16.58
C PHE A 73 19.50 10.32 15.74
N LYS A 74 19.58 11.66 15.85
CA LYS A 74 18.77 12.55 14.99
C LYS A 74 19.09 12.34 13.53
N ALA A 75 20.37 12.23 13.17
CA ALA A 75 20.79 11.92 11.80
C ALA A 75 20.29 10.54 11.33
N LEU A 76 20.33 9.52 12.18
CA LEU A 76 19.84 8.17 11.89
C LEU A 76 18.33 8.17 11.59
N LYS A 77 17.53 8.93 12.34
CA LYS A 77 16.09 9.09 12.08
C LYS A 77 15.83 9.70 10.69
N VAL A 78 16.54 10.77 10.36
CA VAL A 78 16.44 11.42 9.06
C VAL A 78 16.82 10.48 7.94
N LEU A 79 17.95 9.77 8.04
CA LEU A 79 18.40 8.79 7.05
C LEU A 79 17.40 7.65 6.88
N SER A 80 16.86 7.10 7.96
CA SER A 80 15.84 6.05 7.91
C SER A 80 14.56 6.54 7.21
N SER A 81 14.14 7.77 7.50
CA SER A 81 12.95 8.38 6.88
C SER A 81 13.16 8.65 5.40
N LEU A 82 14.32 9.18 4.99
CA LEU A 82 14.68 9.42 3.59
C LEU A 82 14.83 8.10 2.81
N GLY A 83 15.43 7.09 3.43
CA GLY A 83 15.53 5.74 2.85
C GLY A 83 14.15 5.15 2.59
N PHE A 84 13.23 5.28 3.55
CA PHE A 84 11.86 4.81 3.40
C PHE A 84 11.08 5.62 2.36
N ALA A 85 11.27 6.96 2.28
CA ALA A 85 10.68 7.81 1.26
C ALA A 85 11.12 7.36 -0.15
N SER A 86 12.43 7.14 -0.33
CA SER A 86 12.99 6.66 -1.61
C SER A 86 12.43 5.29 -2.00
N PHE A 87 12.31 4.37 -1.04
CA PHE A 87 11.68 3.07 -1.23
C PHE A 87 10.21 3.21 -1.66
N THR A 88 9.45 4.08 -0.99
CA THR A 88 8.04 4.35 -1.33
C THR A 88 7.90 4.87 -2.74
N LEU A 89 8.69 5.89 -3.13
CA LEU A 89 8.69 6.45 -4.48
C LEU A 89 9.04 5.41 -5.55
N LYS A 90 10.01 4.54 -5.27
CA LYS A 90 10.39 3.43 -6.16
C LYS A 90 9.24 2.44 -6.34
N THR A 91 8.53 2.06 -5.27
CA THR A 91 7.38 1.14 -5.36
C THR A 91 6.16 1.75 -6.03
N MET A 92 6.05 3.09 -6.05
CA MET A 92 5.05 3.84 -6.81
C MET A 92 5.48 4.10 -8.27
N GLU A 93 6.69 3.69 -8.66
CA GLU A 93 7.27 3.97 -9.98
C GLU A 93 7.16 5.45 -10.34
N THR A 94 7.55 6.31 -9.41
CA THR A 94 7.44 7.76 -9.55
C THR A 94 8.67 8.49 -8.99
N SER A 95 8.77 9.78 -9.32
CA SER A 95 9.78 10.70 -8.80
C SER A 95 9.11 11.81 -7.99
N ILE A 96 9.89 12.53 -7.17
CA ILE A 96 9.38 13.64 -6.35
C ILE A 96 8.55 14.64 -7.17
N PRO A 97 8.99 15.13 -8.36
CA PRO A 97 8.20 16.07 -9.15
C PRO A 97 6.86 15.51 -9.64
N LYS A 98 6.79 14.19 -9.87
CA LYS A 98 5.57 13.50 -10.38
C LYS A 98 4.72 12.87 -9.26
N PHE A 99 5.15 12.98 -8.02
CA PHE A 99 4.44 12.39 -6.88
C PHE A 99 3.00 12.87 -6.76
N LEU A 100 2.78 14.18 -6.90
CA LEU A 100 1.44 14.77 -6.83
C LEU A 100 0.51 14.26 -7.95
N ASP A 101 1.05 13.96 -9.13
CA ASP A 101 0.26 13.40 -10.23
C ASP A 101 -0.23 11.99 -9.87
N LYS A 102 0.63 11.18 -9.24
CA LYS A 102 0.27 9.84 -8.74
C LYS A 102 -0.73 9.90 -7.58
N MET A 103 -0.68 10.96 -6.78
CA MET A 103 -1.61 11.18 -5.67
C MET A 103 -2.96 11.78 -6.11
N ALA A 104 -3.10 12.23 -7.37
CA ALA A 104 -4.33 12.81 -7.88
C ALA A 104 -5.46 11.78 -7.95
N PHE A 105 -6.62 12.09 -7.35
CA PHE A 105 -7.80 11.24 -7.42
C PHE A 105 -8.36 11.23 -8.84
N THR A 106 -8.52 10.02 -9.38
CA THR A 106 -9.12 9.79 -10.71
C THR A 106 -10.48 9.09 -10.61
N GLY A 107 -10.90 8.72 -9.40
CA GLY A 107 -12.16 8.04 -9.13
C GLY A 107 -12.58 8.21 -7.66
N PRO A 108 -13.72 7.62 -7.25
CA PRO A 108 -14.24 7.74 -5.88
C PRO A 108 -13.43 6.97 -4.84
N TRP A 109 -12.53 6.08 -5.25
CA TRP A 109 -11.74 5.23 -4.37
C TRP A 109 -10.26 5.52 -4.54
N ALA A 110 -9.52 5.40 -3.43
CA ALA A 110 -8.07 5.53 -3.45
C ALA A 110 -7.42 4.41 -4.28
N THR A 111 -6.45 4.78 -5.11
CA THR A 111 -5.61 3.83 -5.84
C THR A 111 -4.56 3.22 -4.91
N ILE A 112 -3.95 2.10 -5.35
CA ILE A 112 -2.85 1.47 -4.61
C ILE A 112 -1.65 2.41 -4.44
N ASP A 113 -1.37 3.26 -5.44
CA ASP A 113 -0.29 4.23 -5.36
C ASP A 113 -0.58 5.33 -4.34
N GLN A 114 -1.83 5.81 -4.26
CA GLN A 114 -2.25 6.75 -3.23
C GLN A 114 -2.14 6.13 -1.82
N LEU A 115 -2.54 4.86 -1.65
CA LEU A 115 -2.36 4.15 -0.38
C LEU A 115 -0.88 4.00 -0.02
N LYS A 116 0.00 3.67 -0.99
CA LYS A 116 1.46 3.63 -0.79
C LYS A 116 1.99 4.97 -0.32
N GLY A 117 1.59 6.06 -0.99
CA GLY A 117 2.03 7.42 -0.66
C GLY A 117 1.60 7.85 0.75
N ILE A 118 0.30 7.71 1.08
CA ILE A 118 -0.24 8.08 2.39
C ILE A 118 0.40 7.25 3.51
N TYR A 119 0.48 5.93 3.31
CA TYR A 119 1.09 5.05 4.31
C TYR A 119 2.59 5.32 4.45
N GLY A 120 3.27 5.63 3.35
CA GLY A 120 4.67 6.06 3.36
C GLY A 120 4.90 7.30 4.21
N ILE A 121 4.09 8.35 4.04
CA ILE A 121 4.14 9.58 4.86
C ILE A 121 3.91 9.26 6.34
N THR A 122 2.93 8.43 6.66
CA THR A 122 2.64 8.01 8.04
C THR A 122 3.82 7.29 8.68
N ILE A 123 4.47 6.38 7.95
CA ILE A 123 5.66 5.66 8.44
C ILE A 123 6.83 6.62 8.69
N MET A 124 7.09 7.53 7.74
CA MET A 124 8.14 8.54 7.93
C MET A 124 7.93 9.36 9.20
N SER A 125 6.68 9.78 9.47
CA SER A 125 6.31 10.47 10.72
C SER A 125 6.65 9.64 11.96
N ARG A 126 6.33 8.34 11.95
CA ARG A 126 6.63 7.43 13.06
C ARG A 126 8.13 7.27 13.28
N LEU A 127 8.91 7.12 12.20
CA LEU A 127 10.37 7.04 12.29
C LEU A 127 10.99 8.32 12.88
N MET A 128 10.49 9.49 12.44
CA MET A 128 10.93 10.78 12.98
C MET A 128 10.54 10.99 14.45
N SER A 129 9.45 10.39 14.91
CA SER A 129 8.95 10.49 16.29
C SER A 129 9.62 9.51 17.25
N ALA A 130 10.46 8.60 16.77
CA ALA A 130 11.16 7.64 17.60
C ALA A 130 12.07 8.34 18.62
N ARG A 131 12.11 7.83 19.86
CA ARG A 131 12.82 8.45 21.01
C ARG A 131 14.17 7.82 21.27
N ASP A 132 14.33 6.54 20.93
CA ASP A 132 15.59 5.81 21.03
C ASP A 132 15.82 4.89 19.82
N LYS A 133 17.00 4.28 19.72
CA LYS A 133 17.40 3.39 18.63
C LYS A 133 16.55 2.12 18.58
N ASP A 134 16.04 1.65 19.69
CA ASP A 134 15.22 0.45 19.75
C ASP A 134 13.83 0.71 19.23
N GLU A 135 13.24 1.84 19.62
CA GLU A 135 11.95 2.29 19.10
C GLU A 135 12.01 2.54 17.58
N LEU A 136 13.10 3.17 17.11
CA LEU A 136 13.33 3.37 15.68
C LEU A 136 13.40 2.04 14.92
N ARG A 137 14.16 1.08 15.45
CA ARG A 137 14.29 -0.26 14.86
C ARG A 137 12.95 -1.00 14.84
N GLU A 138 12.24 -1.00 15.98
CA GLU A 138 10.93 -1.67 16.09
C GLU A 138 9.93 -1.07 15.12
N SER A 139 9.85 0.26 15.05
CA SER A 139 8.99 0.96 14.11
C SER A 139 9.39 0.67 12.66
N LEU A 140 10.68 0.75 12.34
CA LEU A 140 11.16 0.47 10.99
C LEU A 140 10.85 -0.98 10.58
N THR A 141 11.13 -1.96 11.45
CA THR A 141 10.87 -3.37 11.15
C THR A 141 9.38 -3.62 10.94
N LYS A 142 8.55 -3.16 11.88
CA LYS A 142 7.09 -3.35 11.82
C LYS A 142 6.48 -2.67 10.60
N ASP A 143 6.83 -1.42 10.36
CA ASP A 143 6.21 -0.62 9.33
C ASP A 143 6.71 -1.00 7.93
N PHE A 144 8.00 -1.32 7.78
CA PHE A 144 8.56 -1.82 6.52
C PHE A 144 7.95 -3.17 6.13
N LEU A 145 7.93 -4.13 7.06
CA LEU A 145 7.31 -5.43 6.80
C LEU A 145 5.80 -5.30 6.58
N GLY A 146 5.13 -4.41 7.30
CA GLY A 146 3.72 -4.09 7.10
C GLY A 146 3.44 -3.53 5.70
N TYR A 147 4.23 -2.56 5.27
CA TYR A 147 4.16 -1.97 3.94
C TYR A 147 4.36 -3.04 2.85
N CYS A 148 5.43 -3.83 2.97
CA CYS A 148 5.73 -4.89 2.01
C CYS A 148 4.63 -5.96 1.97
N SER A 149 4.16 -6.42 3.13
CA SER A 149 3.13 -7.46 3.23
C SER A 149 1.81 -7.01 2.61
N TRP A 150 1.35 -5.81 2.97
CA TRP A 150 0.05 -5.33 2.53
C TRP A 150 0.05 -4.83 1.08
N LEU A 151 0.98 -3.93 0.75
CA LEU A 151 0.93 -3.19 -0.50
C LEU A 151 1.68 -3.86 -1.67
N LEU A 152 2.60 -4.78 -1.37
CA LEU A 152 3.38 -5.48 -2.38
C LEU A 152 3.04 -6.97 -2.44
N LEU A 153 3.21 -7.70 -1.33
CA LEU A 153 3.04 -9.15 -1.31
C LEU A 153 1.57 -9.57 -1.40
N GLY A 154 0.63 -8.81 -0.82
CA GLY A 154 -0.80 -9.08 -0.96
C GLY A 154 -1.24 -9.10 -2.42
N ASN A 155 -0.78 -8.12 -3.22
CA ASN A 155 -1.05 -8.09 -4.65
C ASN A 155 -0.39 -9.27 -5.41
N TYR A 156 0.82 -9.65 -5.00
CA TYR A 156 1.49 -10.83 -5.57
C TYR A 156 0.70 -12.12 -5.28
N VAL A 157 0.23 -12.31 -4.05
CA VAL A 157 -0.62 -13.45 -3.68
C VAL A 157 -1.91 -13.47 -4.49
N ASN A 158 -2.55 -12.31 -4.71
CA ASN A 158 -3.70 -12.20 -5.59
C ASN A 158 -3.42 -12.78 -6.98
N LYS A 159 -2.29 -12.41 -7.58
CA LYS A 159 -1.90 -12.87 -8.92
C LYS A 159 -1.62 -14.37 -8.97
N VAL A 160 -0.95 -14.91 -7.93
CA VAL A 160 -0.67 -16.35 -7.82
C VAL A 160 -1.98 -17.13 -7.72
N VAL A 161 -2.88 -16.74 -6.82
CA VAL A 161 -4.17 -17.43 -6.62
C VAL A 161 -5.06 -17.29 -7.84
N ALA A 162 -5.19 -16.09 -8.42
CA ALA A 162 -5.96 -15.91 -9.66
C ALA A 162 -5.44 -16.77 -10.79
N GLY A 163 -4.13 -16.80 -11.00
CA GLY A 163 -3.49 -17.61 -12.06
C GLY A 163 -3.58 -19.10 -11.83
N ALA A 164 -3.64 -19.57 -10.58
CA ALA A 164 -3.89 -20.95 -10.23
C ALA A 164 -5.34 -21.36 -10.51
N MET A 165 -6.30 -20.50 -10.15
CA MET A 165 -7.72 -20.77 -10.35
C MET A 165 -8.15 -20.63 -11.81
N ASN A 166 -7.66 -19.61 -12.51
CA ASN A 166 -8.00 -19.37 -13.91
C ASN A 166 -6.93 -18.51 -14.62
N LYS A 167 -6.15 -19.14 -15.48
CA LYS A 167 -5.07 -18.46 -16.23
C LYS A 167 -5.56 -17.30 -17.12
N SER A 168 -6.81 -17.32 -17.56
CA SER A 168 -7.35 -16.28 -18.47
C SER A 168 -7.64 -14.94 -17.79
N VAL A 169 -7.59 -14.86 -16.45
CA VAL A 169 -7.78 -13.62 -15.69
C VAL A 169 -6.47 -12.86 -15.42
N ILE A 170 -5.35 -13.41 -15.84
CA ILE A 170 -4.05 -12.74 -15.80
C ILE A 170 -3.56 -12.44 -17.21
N ASN A 171 -3.05 -11.22 -17.41
CA ASN A 171 -2.36 -10.83 -18.64
C ASN A 171 -0.88 -11.18 -18.51
N LEU A 172 -0.38 -11.98 -19.43
CA LEU A 172 1.01 -12.44 -19.51
C LEU A 172 1.59 -12.14 -20.88
N ASN A 173 2.84 -11.76 -20.92
CA ASN A 173 3.59 -11.76 -22.16
C ASN A 173 3.87 -13.20 -22.59
N SER A 174 3.93 -13.47 -23.89
CA SER A 174 4.13 -14.81 -24.46
C SER A 174 5.36 -15.55 -23.88
N ASN A 175 6.44 -14.83 -23.64
CA ASN A 175 7.68 -15.38 -23.07
C ASN A 175 7.56 -15.79 -21.59
N ASP A 176 6.64 -15.23 -20.83
CA ASP A 176 6.45 -15.51 -19.41
C ASP A 176 5.39 -16.62 -19.17
N ALA A 177 4.61 -16.96 -20.18
CA ALA A 177 3.55 -17.98 -20.09
C ALA A 177 4.08 -19.39 -19.77
N LYS A 178 5.31 -19.70 -20.21
CA LYS A 178 5.98 -20.99 -20.00
C LYS A 178 6.62 -21.12 -18.60
N LYS A 179 6.75 -20.04 -17.84
CA LYS A 179 7.37 -20.05 -16.51
C LYS A 179 6.43 -20.65 -15.46
N ASN A 180 7.01 -21.07 -14.32
CA ASN A 180 6.22 -21.55 -13.19
C ASN A 180 5.28 -20.42 -12.66
N ILE A 181 4.24 -20.82 -11.92
CA ILE A 181 3.19 -19.90 -11.47
C ILE A 181 3.74 -18.72 -10.66
N PHE A 182 4.74 -18.95 -9.83
CA PHE A 182 5.33 -17.89 -8.98
C PHE A 182 6.09 -16.88 -9.83
N SER A 183 6.99 -17.31 -10.69
CA SER A 183 7.79 -16.41 -11.55
C SER A 183 6.94 -15.62 -12.54
N ARG A 184 5.93 -16.26 -13.16
CA ARG A 184 5.03 -15.55 -14.08
C ARG A 184 4.16 -14.52 -13.37
N SER A 185 3.73 -14.78 -12.10
CA SER A 185 2.89 -13.86 -11.32
C SER A 185 3.62 -12.57 -10.94
N LEU A 186 4.95 -12.57 -10.87
CA LEU A 186 5.73 -11.33 -10.65
C LEU A 186 5.51 -10.31 -11.77
N LYS A 187 5.48 -10.76 -13.02
CA LYS A 187 5.35 -9.90 -14.21
C LYS A 187 3.93 -9.78 -14.75
N ALA A 188 3.02 -10.63 -14.27
CA ALA A 188 1.63 -10.62 -14.69
C ALA A 188 0.89 -9.36 -14.21
N THR A 189 -0.09 -8.92 -14.97
CA THR A 189 -1.12 -7.99 -14.51
C THR A 189 -2.44 -8.72 -14.36
N LEU A 190 -3.18 -8.41 -13.29
CA LEU A 190 -4.48 -8.99 -13.03
C LEU A 190 -5.53 -8.21 -13.81
N LYS A 191 -6.42 -8.90 -14.53
CA LYS A 191 -7.60 -8.26 -15.13
C LYS A 191 -8.51 -7.74 -14.03
N THR A 192 -9.11 -6.60 -14.25
CA THR A 192 -10.19 -6.10 -13.40
C THR A 192 -11.49 -6.85 -13.69
N ARG A 193 -12.43 -6.80 -12.76
CA ARG A 193 -13.78 -7.37 -12.98
C ARG A 193 -14.49 -6.66 -14.13
N ASP A 194 -14.28 -5.35 -14.27
CA ASP A 194 -14.83 -4.57 -15.38
C ASP A 194 -14.25 -5.04 -16.71
N GLU A 195 -12.94 -5.24 -16.83
CA GLU A 195 -12.31 -5.74 -18.05
C GLU A 195 -12.85 -7.11 -18.46
N VAL A 196 -13.11 -8.01 -17.51
CA VAL A 196 -13.71 -9.32 -17.81
C VAL A 196 -15.12 -9.18 -18.40
N LEU A 197 -15.95 -8.27 -17.85
CA LEU A 197 -17.29 -8.01 -18.39
C LEU A 197 -17.26 -7.26 -19.71
N ILE A 198 -16.42 -6.24 -19.83
CA ILE A 198 -16.24 -5.47 -21.08
C ILE A 198 -15.81 -6.39 -22.21
N GLN A 199 -14.85 -7.27 -21.96
CA GLN A 199 -14.41 -8.25 -22.94
C GLN A 199 -15.56 -9.19 -23.35
N ALA A 200 -16.30 -9.73 -22.38
CA ALA A 200 -17.44 -10.60 -22.64
C ALA A 200 -18.55 -9.89 -23.43
N PHE A 201 -18.84 -8.63 -23.12
CA PHE A 201 -19.85 -7.84 -23.82
C PHE A 201 -19.43 -7.53 -25.25
N LYS A 202 -18.14 -7.19 -25.46
CA LYS A 202 -17.58 -6.97 -26.79
C LYS A 202 -17.68 -8.23 -27.67
N GLU A 203 -17.35 -9.40 -27.12
CA GLU A 203 -17.42 -10.70 -27.81
C GLU A 203 -18.87 -11.07 -28.24
N HIS A 204 -19.89 -10.57 -27.52
CA HIS A 204 -21.31 -10.89 -27.78
C HIS A 204 -22.12 -9.72 -28.33
N GLY A 205 -21.47 -8.64 -28.78
CA GLY A 205 -22.14 -7.46 -29.39
C GLY A 205 -23.07 -6.73 -28.43
N ILE A 206 -22.73 -6.67 -27.13
CA ILE A 206 -23.49 -5.95 -26.10
C ILE A 206 -22.81 -4.61 -25.82
N SER A 207 -23.59 -3.52 -25.83
CA SER A 207 -23.04 -2.19 -25.54
C SER A 207 -22.58 -2.06 -24.10
N THR A 208 -21.36 -1.56 -23.92
CA THR A 208 -20.77 -1.16 -22.63
C THR A 208 -21.03 0.31 -22.29
N VAL A 209 -21.74 1.01 -23.18
CA VAL A 209 -22.07 2.44 -23.08
C VAL A 209 -23.58 2.60 -22.99
N LYS A 210 -24.05 3.60 -22.28
CA LYS A 210 -25.44 4.01 -22.21
C LYS A 210 -25.83 4.83 -23.45
N GLU A 211 -27.12 5.08 -23.64
CA GLU A 211 -27.65 5.91 -24.73
C GLU A 211 -27.05 7.34 -24.78
N ASN A 212 -26.66 7.87 -23.61
CA ASN A 212 -25.98 9.17 -23.46
C ASN A 212 -24.47 9.12 -23.62
N ASN A 213 -23.90 8.09 -24.23
CA ASN A 213 -22.47 7.86 -24.43
C ASN A 213 -21.62 7.78 -23.13
N VAL A 214 -22.24 7.55 -21.98
CA VAL A 214 -21.54 7.34 -20.72
C VAL A 214 -21.26 5.85 -20.52
N ALA A 215 -20.03 5.48 -20.10
CA ALA A 215 -19.69 4.09 -19.80
C ALA A 215 -20.57 3.53 -18.67
N LYS A 216 -21.04 2.29 -18.85
CA LYS A 216 -21.81 1.58 -17.82
C LYS A 216 -20.90 1.23 -16.63
N THR A 217 -21.44 1.38 -15.42
CA THR A 217 -20.77 0.92 -14.18
C THR A 217 -20.76 -0.60 -14.12
N PHE A 218 -19.87 -1.16 -13.29
CA PHE A 218 -19.84 -2.61 -13.03
C PHE A 218 -21.21 -3.17 -12.60
N LYS A 219 -21.93 -2.44 -11.75
CA LYS A 219 -23.27 -2.85 -11.28
C LYS A 219 -24.28 -2.93 -12.43
N GLU A 220 -24.27 -1.98 -13.34
CA GLU A 220 -25.13 -1.95 -14.53
C GLU A 220 -24.76 -3.07 -15.50
N MET A 221 -23.46 -3.24 -15.79
CA MET A 221 -22.98 -4.36 -16.61
C MET A 221 -23.37 -5.71 -16.01
N MET A 222 -23.28 -5.89 -14.69
CA MET A 222 -23.70 -7.13 -14.02
C MET A 222 -25.22 -7.36 -14.11
N LYS A 223 -26.04 -6.30 -14.08
CA LYS A 223 -27.49 -6.39 -14.31
C LYS A 223 -27.78 -6.87 -15.73
N ASP A 224 -27.15 -6.22 -16.71
CA ASP A 224 -27.30 -6.59 -18.13
C ASP A 224 -26.79 -8.02 -18.40
N PHE A 225 -25.66 -8.41 -17.81
CA PHE A 225 -25.10 -9.76 -17.90
C PHE A 225 -26.07 -10.84 -17.40
N LYS A 226 -26.79 -10.58 -16.32
CA LYS A 226 -27.79 -11.52 -15.78
C LYS A 226 -28.99 -11.66 -16.72
N ASN A 227 -29.46 -10.54 -17.25
CA ASN A 227 -30.74 -10.44 -17.96
C ASN A 227 -30.64 -10.66 -19.48
N THR A 228 -29.43 -10.60 -20.06
CA THR A 228 -29.28 -10.75 -21.52
C THR A 228 -29.37 -12.22 -21.96
N ASP A 229 -30.08 -12.45 -23.07
CA ASP A 229 -30.12 -13.76 -23.75
C ASP A 229 -29.06 -13.89 -24.85
N LYS A 230 -28.33 -12.79 -25.16
CA LYS A 230 -27.24 -12.79 -26.15
C LYS A 230 -26.03 -13.63 -25.72
N ILE A 231 -25.89 -13.92 -24.43
CA ILE A 231 -24.82 -14.74 -23.87
C ILE A 231 -25.40 -16.10 -23.48
N SER A 232 -24.89 -17.17 -24.05
CA SER A 232 -25.33 -18.54 -23.75
C SER A 232 -25.12 -18.89 -22.27
N LYS A 233 -25.86 -19.87 -21.76
CA LYS A 233 -25.73 -20.35 -20.38
C LYS A 233 -24.30 -20.83 -20.07
N GLU A 234 -23.66 -21.50 -21.03
CA GLU A 234 -22.28 -22.02 -20.96
C GLU A 234 -21.29 -20.86 -20.86
N ALA A 235 -21.42 -19.84 -21.73
CA ALA A 235 -20.57 -18.64 -21.71
C ALA A 235 -20.75 -17.86 -20.39
N LYS A 236 -22.00 -17.72 -19.90
CA LYS A 236 -22.26 -17.11 -18.59
C LYS A 236 -21.56 -17.87 -17.46
N LYS A 237 -21.52 -19.21 -17.51
CA LYS A 237 -20.82 -20.04 -16.52
C LYS A 237 -19.31 -19.80 -16.54
N VAL A 238 -18.71 -19.70 -17.72
CA VAL A 238 -17.27 -19.40 -17.89
C VAL A 238 -16.94 -18.01 -17.33
N ILE A 239 -17.73 -16.98 -17.66
CA ILE A 239 -17.52 -15.61 -17.17
C ILE A 239 -17.67 -15.54 -15.65
N LYS A 240 -18.69 -16.21 -15.07
CA LYS A 240 -18.86 -16.31 -13.61
C LYS A 240 -17.65 -16.99 -12.95
N LYS A 241 -17.05 -18.02 -13.54
CA LYS A 241 -15.83 -18.64 -13.02
C LYS A 241 -14.65 -17.67 -13.04
N LYS A 242 -14.50 -16.83 -14.08
CA LYS A 242 -13.45 -15.79 -14.13
C LYS A 242 -13.65 -14.76 -13.02
N LEU A 243 -14.87 -14.25 -12.85
CA LEU A 243 -15.19 -13.29 -11.79
C LEU A 243 -15.00 -13.87 -10.39
N SER A 244 -15.39 -15.13 -10.19
CA SER A 244 -15.18 -15.85 -8.94
C SER A 244 -13.69 -16.03 -8.62
N ALA A 245 -12.87 -16.38 -9.61
CA ALA A 245 -11.42 -16.49 -9.45
C ALA A 245 -10.80 -15.15 -8.99
N LEU A 246 -11.23 -14.02 -9.55
CA LEU A 246 -10.78 -12.69 -9.13
C LEU A 246 -11.20 -12.36 -7.70
N ASN A 247 -12.43 -12.71 -7.30
CA ASN A 247 -12.92 -12.48 -5.93
C ASN A 247 -12.14 -13.30 -4.91
N TRP A 248 -11.94 -14.60 -5.18
CA TRP A 248 -11.15 -15.48 -4.30
C TRP A 248 -9.69 -15.05 -4.22
N ALA A 249 -9.10 -14.62 -5.34
CA ALA A 249 -7.76 -14.09 -5.35
C ALA A 249 -7.64 -12.86 -4.44
N GLN A 250 -8.58 -11.92 -4.53
CA GLN A 250 -8.60 -10.73 -3.69
C GLN A 250 -8.77 -11.09 -2.21
N PHE A 251 -9.68 -12.02 -1.89
CA PHE A 251 -9.84 -12.52 -0.54
C PHE A 251 -8.57 -13.18 0.01
N ALA A 252 -7.89 -14.01 -0.79
CA ALA A 252 -6.64 -14.65 -0.39
C ALA A 252 -5.53 -13.64 -0.09
N GLY A 253 -5.41 -12.56 -0.88
CA GLY A 253 -4.46 -11.49 -0.60
C GLY A 253 -4.75 -10.73 0.68
N TYR A 254 -6.03 -10.46 0.97
CA TYR A 254 -6.42 -9.84 2.24
C TYR A 254 -6.18 -10.76 3.43
N ALA A 255 -6.55 -12.04 3.31
CA ALA A 255 -6.32 -13.04 4.35
C ALA A 255 -4.82 -13.21 4.64
N PHE A 256 -3.98 -13.30 3.59
CA PHE A 256 -2.52 -13.33 3.71
C PHE A 256 -2.00 -12.09 4.44
N SER A 257 -2.38 -10.90 3.97
CA SER A 257 -1.93 -9.64 4.59
C SER A 257 -2.39 -9.53 6.04
N GLY A 258 -3.64 -9.92 6.34
CA GLY A 258 -4.17 -9.92 7.70
C GLY A 258 -3.43 -10.88 8.63
N ALA A 259 -3.11 -12.09 8.15
CA ALA A 259 -2.33 -13.07 8.93
C ALA A 259 -0.91 -12.56 9.22
N ILE A 260 -0.22 -12.01 8.22
CA ILE A 260 1.13 -11.47 8.41
C ILE A 260 1.12 -10.24 9.32
N LEU A 261 0.20 -9.30 9.12
CA LEU A 261 0.09 -8.08 9.93
C LEU A 261 -0.37 -8.37 11.37
N GLY A 262 -1.32 -9.29 11.54
CA GLY A 262 -1.93 -9.59 12.85
C GLY A 262 -1.08 -10.53 13.71
N PHE A 263 -0.38 -11.48 13.11
CA PHE A 263 0.37 -12.51 13.83
C PHE A 263 1.85 -12.53 13.48
N GLY A 264 2.21 -12.52 12.19
CA GLY A 264 3.60 -12.71 11.75
C GLY A 264 4.51 -11.59 12.23
N ILE A 265 4.19 -10.36 11.92
CA ILE A 265 5.02 -9.18 12.24
C ILE A 265 5.10 -8.92 13.76
N PRO A 266 4.00 -8.96 14.55
CA PRO A 266 4.09 -8.80 15.99
C PRO A 266 4.98 -9.85 16.65
N ASN A 267 4.80 -11.13 16.30
CA ASN A 267 5.64 -12.21 16.87
C ASN A 267 7.11 -12.06 16.48
N LEU A 268 7.41 -11.72 15.23
CA LEU A 268 8.77 -11.45 14.78
C LEU A 268 9.40 -10.29 15.57
N ASN A 269 8.66 -9.21 15.77
CA ASN A 269 9.15 -8.04 16.49
C ASN A 269 9.43 -8.37 17.97
N ILE A 270 8.53 -9.11 18.63
CA ILE A 270 8.72 -9.61 20.00
C ILE A 270 9.97 -10.51 20.07
N TYR A 271 10.11 -11.43 19.13
CA TYR A 271 11.27 -12.33 19.08
C TYR A 271 12.60 -11.56 18.94
N ILE A 272 12.67 -10.58 18.04
CA ILE A 272 13.86 -9.74 17.83
C ILE A 272 14.17 -8.95 19.11
N THR A 273 13.17 -8.29 19.71
CA THR A 273 13.34 -7.49 20.93
C THR A 273 13.84 -8.35 22.09
N ASN A 274 13.20 -9.50 22.34
CA ASN A 274 13.62 -10.41 23.41
C ASN A 274 15.05 -10.96 23.21
N THR A 275 15.41 -11.26 21.95
CA THR A 275 16.76 -11.76 21.64
C THR A 275 17.83 -10.70 21.89
N LEU A 276 17.55 -9.44 21.55
CA LEU A 276 18.47 -8.33 21.77
C LEU A 276 18.59 -7.98 23.27
N ASP A 277 17.50 -8.01 24.01
CA ASP A 277 17.51 -7.79 25.45
C ASP A 277 18.31 -8.86 26.18
N LYS A 278 18.17 -10.13 25.81
CA LYS A 278 19.01 -11.22 26.33
C LYS A 278 20.51 -10.97 26.08
N LYS A 279 20.85 -10.55 24.84
CA LYS A 279 22.26 -10.24 24.49
C LYS A 279 22.80 -9.04 25.29
N ARG A 280 22.00 -8.01 25.55
CA ARG A 280 22.40 -6.86 26.36
C ARG A 280 22.63 -7.23 27.82
N LYS A 281 21.69 -7.98 28.41
CA LYS A 281 21.84 -8.48 29.81
C LYS A 281 23.09 -9.33 29.96
N ALA A 282 23.35 -10.24 29.01
CA ALA A 282 24.56 -11.06 29.03
C ALA A 282 25.86 -10.22 28.89
N LYS A 283 25.82 -9.17 28.05
CA LYS A 283 26.99 -8.25 27.92
C LYS A 283 27.19 -7.42 29.18
N ALA A 284 26.12 -6.91 29.79
CA ALA A 284 26.19 -6.14 31.03
C ALA A 284 26.73 -7.00 32.19
N ALA A 285 26.26 -8.25 32.32
CA ALA A 285 26.78 -9.19 33.33
C ALA A 285 28.29 -9.44 33.17
N LYS A 286 28.75 -9.69 31.92
CA LYS A 286 30.21 -9.87 31.66
C LYS A 286 31.05 -8.63 31.95
N LEU A 287 30.50 -7.43 31.76
CA LEU A 287 31.21 -6.18 32.11
C LEU A 287 31.30 -6.02 33.63
N ALA A 288 30.21 -6.27 34.35
CA ALA A 288 30.18 -6.22 35.80
C ALA A 288 31.17 -7.24 36.43
N GLU A 289 31.22 -8.47 35.92
CA GLU A 289 32.21 -9.48 36.34
C GLU A 289 33.65 -8.99 36.12
N LYS A 290 33.94 -8.35 35.00
CA LYS A 290 35.27 -7.78 34.71
C LYS A 290 35.62 -6.60 35.63
N GLU A 291 34.68 -5.73 35.94
CA GLU A 291 34.87 -4.60 36.86
C GLU A 291 35.16 -5.10 38.28
N VAL A 292 34.43 -6.10 38.78
CA VAL A 292 34.68 -6.73 40.08
C VAL A 292 36.03 -7.41 40.10
N ALA A 293 36.41 -8.12 39.02
CA ALA A 293 37.74 -8.76 38.95
C ALA A 293 38.90 -7.74 38.96
N MET A 294 38.71 -6.55 38.34
CA MET A 294 39.72 -5.47 38.37
C MET A 294 39.79 -4.73 39.70
N GLN A 295 38.73 -4.72 40.51
CA GLN A 295 38.73 -4.10 41.85
C GLN A 295 39.38 -5.00 42.93
N ASN A 296 39.53 -6.29 42.67
CA ASN A 296 40.10 -7.26 43.59
C ASN A 296 41.60 -7.55 43.32
N VAL A 297 42.23 -6.80 42.42
CA VAL A 297 43.67 -6.78 42.12
C VAL A 297 44.26 -5.47 42.58
#